data_02194b27ddbfe6171d39ed114158859a
#
_entry.id   02194b27ddbfe6171d39ed114158859a
#
_cell.length_a   1.000
_cell.length_b   1.000
_cell.length_c   1.000
_cell.angle_alpha   90.00
_cell.angle_beta   90.00
_cell.angle_gamma   90.00
#
_symmetry.space_group_name_H-M   'P 1'
#
loop_
_entity.id
_entity.type
_entity.pdbx_description
1 polymer ?
#
loop_
_entity_poly.entity_id
_entity_poly.type
_entity_poly.pdbx_seq_one_letter_code
_entity_poly.pdbx_strand_id
1 'polypeptide(L)'
;MLGCLLIWNDCVDGKEDIFEAWYREEHFPERMSVPGFLCGIRHQAIDGGYPRFFTYYVVKNTEVLSSEGYRKLLEKPTPRTTYIMADVFKNMSRTICELEILQTGPRSVYAVTATGDEKWLAHFLVPESAPFTMALRGLPPREPTVEEQLRGGDDHVQAAVVLHFRSANEAKSYAAEINGRAWEIIEYAEPNL
;
A
#
# COMPACT_ATOMS: atom_id res chain seq x y z
N MET A 1 0.19 9.09 -16.76
CA MET A 1 0.20 9.35 -15.31
C MET A 1 0.59 8.07 -14.61
N LEU A 2 1.42 8.12 -13.57
CA LEU A 2 1.77 6.95 -12.78
C LEU A 2 0.53 6.39 -12.07
N GLY A 3 0.49 5.07 -11.88
CA GLY A 3 -0.49 4.41 -11.06
C GLY A 3 0.11 3.97 -9.73
N CYS A 4 -0.75 3.73 -8.75
CA CYS A 4 -0.38 3.18 -7.46
C CYS A 4 -1.44 2.20 -6.97
N LEU A 5 -1.01 1.13 -6.34
CA LEU A 5 -1.88 0.25 -5.57
C LEU A 5 -1.58 0.49 -4.09
N LEU A 6 -2.58 0.98 -3.34
CA LEU A 6 -2.51 1.20 -1.90
C LEU A 6 -3.17 0.04 -1.17
N ILE A 7 -2.55 -0.41 -0.10
CA ILE A 7 -3.03 -1.53 0.70
C ILE A 7 -2.78 -1.24 2.18
N TRP A 8 -3.83 -1.23 2.99
CA TRP A 8 -3.75 -1.32 4.45
C TRP A 8 -4.38 -2.64 4.87
N ASN A 9 -3.75 -3.31 5.81
CA ASN A 9 -4.26 -4.59 6.27
C ASN A 9 -3.73 -4.99 7.64
N ASP A 10 -4.36 -6.03 8.17
CA ASP A 10 -3.94 -6.77 9.35
C ASP A 10 -3.76 -8.25 9.01
N CYS A 11 -3.26 -9.01 9.94
CA CYS A 11 -3.34 -10.47 9.94
C CYS A 11 -3.94 -10.97 11.26
N VAL A 12 -4.39 -12.21 11.28
CA VAL A 12 -4.86 -12.87 12.50
C VAL A 12 -3.75 -12.92 13.53
N ASP A 13 -4.06 -12.56 14.79
CA ASP A 13 -3.10 -12.60 15.89
C ASP A 13 -2.51 -13.99 16.08
N GLY A 14 -1.19 -14.05 16.24
CA GLY A 14 -0.42 -15.28 16.34
C GLY A 14 -0.12 -15.96 15.00
N LYS A 15 -0.50 -15.35 13.87
CA LYS A 15 -0.14 -15.83 12.52
C LYS A 15 0.82 -14.90 11.78
N GLU A 16 1.43 -13.96 12.49
CA GLU A 16 2.33 -12.96 11.92
C GLU A 16 3.50 -13.60 11.18
N ASP A 17 4.15 -14.60 11.77
CA ASP A 17 5.31 -15.28 11.16
C ASP A 17 4.94 -15.96 9.82
N ILE A 18 3.77 -16.60 9.76
CA ILE A 18 3.26 -17.25 8.54
C ILE A 18 2.95 -16.20 7.48
N PHE A 19 2.33 -15.09 7.89
CA PHE A 19 1.98 -13.97 7.02
C PHE A 19 3.24 -13.30 6.43
N GLU A 20 4.22 -12.99 7.28
CA GLU A 20 5.47 -12.37 6.84
C GLU A 20 6.31 -13.30 5.95
N ALA A 21 6.38 -14.59 6.28
CA ALA A 21 7.08 -15.57 5.46
C ALA A 21 6.45 -15.68 4.05
N TRP A 22 5.10 -15.76 3.98
CA TRP A 22 4.40 -15.79 2.70
C TRP A 22 4.62 -14.51 1.90
N TYR A 23 4.53 -13.36 2.55
CA TYR A 23 4.69 -12.06 1.89
C TYR A 23 6.07 -11.95 1.24
N ARG A 24 7.13 -12.24 1.99
CA ARG A 24 8.53 -12.15 1.56
C ARG A 24 8.91 -13.20 0.50
N GLU A 25 8.43 -14.45 0.66
CA GLU A 25 8.88 -15.57 -0.16
C GLU A 25 8.06 -15.74 -1.44
N GLU A 26 6.82 -15.29 -1.45
CA GLU A 26 5.89 -15.55 -2.54
C GLU A 26 5.20 -14.28 -3.04
N HIS A 27 4.37 -13.64 -2.23
CA HIS A 27 3.46 -12.60 -2.68
C HIS A 27 4.16 -11.35 -3.22
N PHE A 28 5.13 -10.82 -2.48
CA PHE A 28 5.83 -9.60 -2.87
C PHE A 28 6.71 -9.81 -4.11
N PRO A 29 7.52 -10.88 -4.23
CA PRO A 29 8.24 -11.21 -5.45
C PRO A 29 7.32 -11.43 -6.66
N GLU A 30 6.19 -12.12 -6.49
CA GLU A 30 5.22 -12.31 -7.58
C GLU A 30 4.69 -10.98 -8.12
N ARG A 31 4.29 -10.06 -7.24
CA ARG A 31 3.81 -8.74 -7.65
C ARG A 31 4.89 -7.96 -8.39
N MET A 32 6.11 -7.97 -7.89
CA MET A 32 7.24 -7.28 -8.50
C MET A 32 7.71 -7.91 -9.81
N SER A 33 7.36 -9.16 -10.10
CA SER A 33 7.63 -9.82 -11.38
C SER A 33 6.71 -9.38 -12.53
N VAL A 34 5.60 -8.71 -12.22
CA VAL A 34 4.65 -8.26 -13.25
C VAL A 34 5.25 -7.06 -14.01
N PRO A 35 5.34 -7.12 -15.34
CA PRO A 35 5.83 -6.00 -16.13
C PRO A 35 5.03 -4.72 -15.90
N GLY A 36 5.73 -3.64 -15.58
CA GLY A 36 5.14 -2.34 -15.30
C GLY A 36 5.00 -1.99 -13.82
N PHE A 37 5.29 -2.92 -12.90
CA PHE A 37 5.56 -2.56 -11.51
C PHE A 37 6.93 -1.88 -11.44
N LEU A 38 7.01 -0.71 -10.79
CA LEU A 38 8.21 0.11 -10.72
C LEU A 38 8.90 0.04 -9.35
N CYS A 39 8.13 -0.03 -8.29
CA CYS A 39 8.62 -0.33 -6.95
C CYS A 39 7.49 -0.83 -6.06
N GLY A 40 7.84 -1.58 -5.02
CA GLY A 40 6.96 -1.98 -3.94
C GLY A 40 7.61 -1.64 -2.60
N ILE A 41 6.82 -1.13 -1.65
CA ILE A 41 7.31 -0.77 -0.33
C ILE A 41 6.30 -1.23 0.71
N ARG A 42 6.77 -2.02 1.67
CA ARG A 42 5.98 -2.50 2.80
C ARG A 42 6.40 -1.82 4.07
N HIS A 43 5.42 -1.50 4.88
CA HIS A 43 5.60 -0.80 6.15
C HIS A 43 4.85 -1.50 7.27
N GLN A 44 5.34 -1.28 8.49
CA GLN A 44 4.68 -1.65 9.74
C GLN A 44 4.35 -0.39 10.54
N ALA A 45 3.24 -0.40 11.27
CA ALA A 45 2.86 0.69 12.15
C ALA A 45 3.87 0.86 13.28
N ILE A 46 4.40 2.08 13.48
CA ILE A 46 5.43 2.35 14.49
C ILE A 46 4.90 2.16 15.92
N ASP A 47 3.59 2.38 16.13
CA ASP A 47 2.92 2.27 17.41
C ASP A 47 2.34 0.89 17.71
N GLY A 48 2.51 -0.07 16.77
CA GLY A 48 1.92 -1.41 16.86
C GLY A 48 0.40 -1.45 16.76
N GLY A 49 -0.27 -0.33 16.45
CA GLY A 49 -1.72 -0.24 16.35
C GLY A 49 -2.27 -0.75 15.01
N TYR A 50 -3.59 -0.70 14.85
CA TYR A 50 -4.30 -1.19 13.64
C TYR A 50 -4.68 -0.06 12.69
N PRO A 51 -4.62 -0.27 11.35
CA PRO A 51 -4.03 -1.43 10.68
C PRO A 51 -2.54 -1.55 10.96
N ARG A 52 -2.03 -2.78 11.04
CA ARG A 52 -0.60 -3.04 11.37
C ARG A 52 0.32 -2.85 10.19
N PHE A 53 -0.17 -3.07 8.97
CA PHE A 53 0.64 -3.06 7.76
C PHE A 53 0.09 -2.05 6.75
N PHE A 54 1.02 -1.42 6.05
CA PHE A 54 0.75 -0.57 4.91
C PHE A 54 1.72 -0.92 3.78
N THR A 55 1.18 -1.20 2.60
CA THR A 55 1.97 -1.52 1.41
C THR A 55 1.50 -0.64 0.26
N TYR A 56 2.44 -0.12 -0.52
CA TYR A 56 2.10 0.45 -1.80
C TYR A 56 3.02 -0.05 -2.91
N TYR A 57 2.46 -0.14 -4.10
CA TYR A 57 3.18 -0.43 -5.33
C TYR A 57 2.98 0.71 -6.30
N VAL A 58 4.09 1.27 -6.80
CA VAL A 58 4.04 2.22 -7.90
C VAL A 58 4.12 1.45 -9.21
N VAL A 59 3.24 1.78 -10.14
CA VAL A 59 3.16 1.15 -11.46
C VAL A 59 3.24 2.20 -12.56
N LYS A 60 3.67 1.79 -13.76
CA LYS A 60 3.84 2.68 -14.92
C LYS A 60 2.56 3.46 -15.26
N ASN A 61 1.42 2.83 -15.12
CA ASN A 61 0.07 3.42 -15.20
C ASN A 61 -0.93 2.45 -14.56
N THR A 62 -2.17 2.89 -14.35
CA THR A 62 -3.21 2.07 -13.70
C THR A 62 -3.66 0.86 -14.53
N GLU A 63 -3.39 0.83 -15.84
CA GLU A 63 -3.72 -0.29 -16.74
C GLU A 63 -2.89 -1.53 -16.42
N VAL A 64 -1.67 -1.36 -15.87
CA VAL A 64 -0.84 -2.48 -15.39
C VAL A 64 -1.61 -3.34 -14.39
N LEU A 65 -2.43 -2.74 -13.54
CA LEU A 65 -3.25 -3.41 -12.51
C LEU A 65 -4.53 -4.08 -13.08
N SER A 66 -4.70 -4.06 -14.39
CA SER A 66 -5.69 -4.86 -15.14
C SER A 66 -5.07 -5.67 -16.28
N SER A 67 -3.74 -5.68 -16.37
CA SER A 67 -3.03 -6.49 -17.37
C SER A 67 -3.30 -7.98 -17.20
N GLU A 68 -3.20 -8.74 -18.27
CA GLU A 68 -3.38 -10.19 -18.25
C GLU A 68 -2.42 -10.87 -17.25
N GLY A 69 -1.16 -10.43 -17.20
CA GLY A 69 -0.17 -10.97 -16.28
C GLY A 69 -0.56 -10.77 -14.82
N TYR A 70 -1.00 -9.57 -14.46
CA TYR A 70 -1.45 -9.28 -13.09
C TYR A 70 -2.76 -10.03 -12.75
N ARG A 71 -3.74 -10.03 -13.66
CA ARG A 71 -5.00 -10.76 -13.46
C ARG A 71 -4.81 -12.25 -13.25
N LYS A 72 -3.91 -12.89 -13.99
CA LYS A 72 -3.60 -14.31 -13.78
C LYS A 72 -3.18 -14.66 -12.36
N LEU A 73 -2.39 -13.79 -11.71
CA LEU A 73 -1.97 -13.98 -10.33
C LEU A 73 -3.18 -13.90 -9.37
N LEU A 74 -4.09 -12.95 -9.59
CA LEU A 74 -5.26 -12.73 -8.75
C LEU A 74 -6.37 -13.78 -8.93
N GLU A 75 -6.50 -14.33 -10.14
CA GLU A 75 -7.55 -15.31 -10.50
C GLU A 75 -7.14 -16.76 -10.21
N LYS A 76 -5.83 -17.04 -10.12
CA LYS A 76 -5.29 -18.37 -9.86
C LYS A 76 -4.26 -18.36 -8.73
N PRO A 77 -4.70 -17.98 -7.51
CA PRO A 77 -3.79 -17.96 -6.36
C PRO A 77 -3.25 -19.37 -6.07
N THR A 78 -2.03 -19.44 -5.55
CA THR A 78 -1.45 -20.69 -5.08
C THR A 78 -2.24 -21.25 -3.88
N PRO A 79 -2.08 -22.53 -3.51
CA PRO A 79 -2.70 -23.05 -2.30
C PRO A 79 -2.28 -22.27 -1.03
N ARG A 80 -1.03 -21.80 -0.95
CA ARG A 80 -0.54 -20.99 0.16
C ARG A 80 -1.23 -19.63 0.17
N THR A 81 -1.29 -18.94 -0.96
CA THR A 81 -2.01 -17.66 -1.11
C THR A 81 -3.49 -17.82 -0.78
N THR A 82 -4.15 -18.88 -1.25
CA THR A 82 -5.56 -19.17 -0.93
C THR A 82 -5.78 -19.28 0.59
N TYR A 83 -4.93 -20.03 1.28
CA TYR A 83 -5.00 -20.15 2.74
C TYR A 83 -4.78 -18.80 3.44
N ILE A 84 -3.76 -18.05 3.04
CA ILE A 84 -3.46 -16.75 3.64
C ILE A 84 -4.62 -15.77 3.44
N MET A 85 -5.18 -15.71 2.23
CA MET A 85 -6.29 -14.80 1.92
C MET A 85 -7.57 -15.14 2.67
N ALA A 86 -7.88 -16.43 2.85
CA ALA A 86 -9.11 -16.87 3.51
C ALA A 86 -9.02 -16.84 5.06
N ASP A 87 -7.87 -17.24 5.61
CA ASP A 87 -7.76 -17.58 7.04
C ASP A 87 -6.77 -16.71 7.84
N VAL A 88 -5.99 -15.86 7.17
CA VAL A 88 -4.94 -15.06 7.82
C VAL A 88 -5.09 -13.57 7.60
N PHE A 89 -5.38 -13.15 6.37
CA PHE A 89 -5.60 -11.74 6.04
C PHE A 89 -6.82 -11.18 6.78
N LYS A 90 -6.73 -9.91 7.23
CA LYS A 90 -7.83 -9.19 7.87
C LYS A 90 -7.84 -7.71 7.53
N ASN A 91 -9.03 -7.11 7.62
CA ASN A 91 -9.24 -5.66 7.59
C ASN A 91 -8.57 -5.01 6.38
N MET A 92 -8.77 -5.61 5.21
CA MET A 92 -8.13 -5.14 3.97
C MET A 92 -8.81 -3.89 3.44
N SER A 93 -8.03 -2.83 3.25
CA SER A 93 -8.39 -1.71 2.39
C SER A 93 -7.44 -1.71 1.20
N ARG A 94 -7.98 -1.80 -0.01
CA ARG A 94 -7.21 -1.91 -1.25
C ARG A 94 -7.75 -0.98 -2.30
N THR A 95 -6.95 -0.02 -2.75
CA THR A 95 -7.39 0.98 -3.72
C THR A 95 -6.37 1.14 -4.84
N ILE A 96 -6.86 1.09 -6.09
CA ILE A 96 -6.08 1.51 -7.27
C ILE A 96 -6.19 3.03 -7.36
N CYS A 97 -5.04 3.71 -7.48
CA CYS A 97 -4.99 5.16 -7.49
C CYS A 97 -4.23 5.69 -8.72
N GLU A 98 -4.62 6.87 -9.18
CA GLU A 98 -3.73 7.75 -9.91
C GLU A 98 -2.76 8.41 -8.92
N LEU A 99 -1.49 8.50 -9.31
CA LEU A 99 -0.43 9.02 -8.45
C LEU A 99 0.13 10.32 -9.02
N GLU A 100 0.19 11.33 -8.16
CA GLU A 100 0.87 12.59 -8.39
C GLU A 100 1.99 12.76 -7.35
N ILE A 101 3.20 13.09 -7.81
CA ILE A 101 4.31 13.43 -6.92
C ILE A 101 4.25 14.92 -6.64
N LEU A 102 3.91 15.31 -5.41
CA LEU A 102 3.81 16.70 -4.99
C LEU A 102 5.15 17.29 -4.59
N GLN A 103 6.06 16.46 -4.05
CA GLN A 103 7.40 16.88 -3.66
C GLN A 103 8.39 15.75 -3.91
N THR A 104 9.46 16.06 -4.65
CA THR A 104 10.54 15.12 -5.00
C THR A 104 11.74 15.36 -4.11
N GLY A 105 11.99 14.45 -3.21
CA GLY A 105 13.18 14.43 -2.35
C GLY A 105 13.55 13.01 -2.00
N PRO A 106 14.54 12.80 -1.14
CA PRO A 106 14.92 11.47 -0.72
C PRO A 106 13.76 10.81 0.05
N ARG A 107 13.41 9.58 -0.34
CA ARG A 107 12.55 8.73 0.49
C ARG A 107 13.28 8.36 1.77
N SER A 108 12.54 8.25 2.85
CA SER A 108 13.04 7.86 4.15
C SER A 108 12.38 6.56 4.59
N VAL A 109 12.94 5.91 5.59
CA VAL A 109 12.37 4.70 6.21
C VAL A 109 11.08 4.97 6.99
N TYR A 110 10.78 6.23 7.30
CA TYR A 110 9.56 6.61 8.02
C TYR A 110 8.58 7.29 7.08
N ALA A 111 7.34 6.82 7.10
CA ALA A 111 6.27 7.38 6.30
C ALA A 111 5.06 7.76 7.15
N VAL A 112 4.24 8.65 6.63
CA VAL A 112 2.91 8.98 7.17
C VAL A 112 1.89 8.80 6.05
N THR A 113 0.76 8.19 6.38
CA THR A 113 -0.41 8.17 5.51
C THR A 113 -1.58 8.87 6.16
N ALA A 114 -2.37 9.57 5.36
CA ALA A 114 -3.69 10.03 5.73
C ALA A 114 -4.64 9.85 4.55
N THR A 115 -5.92 9.70 4.83
CA THR A 115 -6.97 9.49 3.83
C THR A 115 -8.06 10.53 3.98
N GLY A 116 -8.74 10.83 2.89
CA GLY A 116 -9.85 11.78 2.85
C GLY A 116 -10.65 11.67 1.56
N ASP A 117 -11.44 12.66 1.29
CA ASP A 117 -12.14 12.82 0.02
C ASP A 117 -11.31 13.66 -0.98
N GLU A 118 -11.83 13.81 -2.21
CA GLU A 118 -11.15 14.60 -3.24
C GLU A 118 -11.02 16.09 -2.86
N LYS A 119 -11.98 16.63 -2.10
CA LYS A 119 -11.93 18.04 -1.66
C LYS A 119 -10.82 18.23 -0.64
N TRP A 120 -10.70 17.29 0.30
CA TRP A 120 -9.61 17.29 1.26
C TRP A 120 -8.24 17.24 0.53
N LEU A 121 -8.09 16.34 -0.45
CA LEU A 121 -6.84 16.21 -1.20
C LEU A 121 -6.49 17.48 -1.97
N ALA A 122 -7.48 18.13 -2.59
CA ALA A 122 -7.30 19.37 -3.35
C ALA A 122 -6.81 20.56 -2.50
N HIS A 123 -7.04 20.51 -1.18
CA HIS A 123 -6.58 21.53 -0.23
C HIS A 123 -5.45 21.06 0.67
N PHE A 124 -4.89 19.88 0.41
CA PHE A 124 -3.80 19.35 1.21
C PHE A 124 -2.53 20.17 0.99
N LEU A 125 -1.97 20.67 2.10
CA LEU A 125 -0.73 21.43 2.10
C LEU A 125 0.44 20.51 2.45
N VAL A 126 1.40 20.40 1.55
CA VAL A 126 2.61 19.62 1.77
C VAL A 126 3.50 20.33 2.79
N PRO A 127 3.85 19.70 3.93
CA PRO A 127 4.74 20.31 4.89
C PRO A 127 6.19 20.32 4.38
N GLU A 128 6.93 21.38 4.67
CA GLU A 128 8.35 21.50 4.30
C GLU A 128 9.22 20.39 4.91
N SER A 129 8.79 19.84 6.06
CA SER A 129 9.49 18.75 6.77
C SER A 129 9.40 17.39 6.07
N ALA A 130 8.49 17.22 5.09
CA ALA A 130 8.34 15.97 4.35
C ALA A 130 9.06 16.06 2.99
N PRO A 131 10.30 15.58 2.88
CA PRO A 131 11.10 15.73 1.65
C PRO A 131 10.52 15.01 0.43
N PHE A 132 9.70 13.98 0.65
CA PHE A 132 9.01 13.27 -0.41
C PHE A 132 7.52 13.13 -0.08
N THR A 133 6.66 13.51 -1.02
CA THR A 133 5.21 13.47 -0.83
C THR A 133 4.51 13.04 -2.11
N MET A 134 3.60 12.10 -1.99
CA MET A 134 2.69 11.65 -3.05
C MET A 134 1.24 11.98 -2.66
N ALA A 135 0.48 12.47 -3.63
CA ALA A 135 -0.97 12.53 -3.61
C ALA A 135 -1.54 11.38 -4.46
N LEU A 136 -2.58 10.75 -3.97
CA LEU A 136 -3.16 9.55 -4.54
C LEU A 136 -4.67 9.72 -4.63
N ARG A 137 -5.19 9.69 -5.86
CA ARG A 137 -6.64 9.76 -6.12
C ARG A 137 -7.14 8.36 -6.41
N GLY A 138 -8.02 7.85 -5.55
CA GLY A 138 -8.63 6.54 -5.70
C GLY A 138 -9.52 6.45 -6.93
N LEU A 139 -9.37 5.37 -7.67
CA LEU A 139 -10.28 5.04 -8.77
C LEU A 139 -11.48 4.24 -8.24
N PRO A 140 -12.62 4.28 -8.93
CA PRO A 140 -13.78 3.47 -8.56
C PRO A 140 -13.42 1.99 -8.44
N PRO A 141 -14.01 1.26 -7.49
CA PRO A 141 -13.83 -0.17 -7.35
C PRO A 141 -14.14 -0.90 -8.66
N ARG A 142 -13.37 -1.96 -8.95
CA ARG A 142 -13.59 -2.85 -10.08
C ARG A 142 -14.34 -4.11 -9.61
N GLU A 143 -14.65 -5.01 -10.54
CA GLU A 143 -15.19 -6.31 -10.19
C GLU A 143 -14.22 -7.06 -9.26
N PRO A 144 -14.75 -7.68 -8.16
CA PRO A 144 -13.92 -8.38 -7.20
C PRO A 144 -13.13 -9.53 -7.84
N THR A 145 -11.87 -9.65 -7.49
CA THR A 145 -11.01 -10.77 -7.90
C THR A 145 -11.23 -12.00 -7.02
N VAL A 146 -10.68 -13.16 -7.42
CA VAL A 146 -10.74 -14.39 -6.60
C VAL A 146 -10.08 -14.15 -5.24
N GLU A 147 -8.90 -13.52 -5.20
CA GLU A 147 -8.24 -13.17 -3.93
C GLU A 147 -9.11 -12.28 -3.04
N GLU A 148 -9.79 -11.29 -3.61
CA GLU A 148 -10.69 -10.39 -2.88
C GLU A 148 -11.92 -11.12 -2.33
N GLN A 149 -12.51 -12.01 -3.12
CA GLN A 149 -13.64 -12.85 -2.68
C GLN A 149 -13.25 -13.78 -1.53
N LEU A 150 -12.03 -14.34 -1.54
CA LEU A 150 -11.52 -15.19 -0.46
C LEU A 150 -11.40 -14.42 0.88
N ARG A 151 -11.13 -13.12 0.83
CA ARG A 151 -11.02 -12.25 2.01
C ARG A 151 -12.36 -11.70 2.51
N GLY A 152 -13.42 -11.85 1.74
CA GLY A 152 -14.73 -11.29 2.07
C GLY A 152 -14.97 -9.85 1.60
N GLY A 153 -14.13 -9.36 0.70
CA GLY A 153 -14.16 -8.01 0.14
C GLY A 153 -13.08 -7.07 0.70
N ASP A 154 -12.91 -5.94 0.04
CA ASP A 154 -11.92 -4.93 0.40
C ASP A 154 -12.61 -3.57 0.61
N ASP A 155 -12.17 -2.81 1.60
CA ASP A 155 -12.52 -1.39 1.73
C ASP A 155 -11.73 -0.55 0.72
N HIS A 156 -12.25 0.65 0.44
CA HIS A 156 -11.66 1.57 -0.53
C HIS A 156 -11.54 2.98 0.02
N VAL A 157 -10.50 3.71 -0.38
CA VAL A 157 -10.32 5.13 -0.06
C VAL A 157 -10.52 5.99 -1.29
N GLN A 158 -11.10 7.20 -1.13
CA GLN A 158 -11.31 8.15 -2.24
C GLN A 158 -10.01 8.88 -2.56
N ALA A 159 -9.24 9.24 -1.54
CA ALA A 159 -7.97 9.93 -1.68
C ALA A 159 -7.05 9.60 -0.52
N ALA A 160 -5.74 9.68 -0.78
CA ALA A 160 -4.72 9.50 0.25
C ALA A 160 -3.49 10.38 -0.04
N VAL A 161 -2.71 10.61 0.99
CA VAL A 161 -1.33 11.11 0.86
C VAL A 161 -0.36 10.13 1.49
N VAL A 162 0.85 10.05 0.94
CA VAL A 162 1.99 9.34 1.53
C VAL A 162 3.14 10.33 1.60
N LEU A 163 3.61 10.59 2.80
CA LEU A 163 4.69 11.52 3.10
C LEU A 163 5.84 10.77 3.75
N HIS A 164 7.07 11.11 3.40
CA HIS A 164 8.26 10.55 4.07
C HIS A 164 8.91 11.57 4.97
N PHE A 165 9.36 11.13 6.14
CA PHE A 165 10.00 11.94 7.17
C PHE A 165 11.38 11.37 7.55
N ARG A 166 12.27 12.23 8.06
CA ARG A 166 13.64 11.84 8.38
C ARG A 166 13.76 11.02 9.64
N SER A 167 12.79 11.14 10.55
CA SER A 167 12.79 10.43 11.83
C SER A 167 11.40 9.92 12.23
N ALA A 168 11.37 8.90 13.08
CA ALA A 168 10.14 8.37 13.65
C ALA A 168 9.35 9.42 14.44
N ASN A 169 10.06 10.32 15.14
CA ASN A 169 9.41 11.36 15.95
C ASN A 169 8.71 12.40 15.07
N GLU A 170 9.34 12.85 13.97
CA GLU A 170 8.70 13.75 13.01
C GLU A 170 7.47 13.09 12.38
N ALA A 171 7.58 11.83 11.96
CA ALA A 171 6.47 11.07 11.38
C ALA A 171 5.30 10.94 12.38
N LYS A 172 5.57 10.58 13.63
CA LYS A 172 4.53 10.47 14.69
C LYS A 172 3.86 11.80 14.98
N SER A 173 4.63 12.88 15.13
CA SER A 173 4.09 14.21 15.39
C SER A 173 3.18 14.66 14.26
N TYR A 174 3.64 14.55 13.02
CA TYR A 174 2.85 14.97 11.87
C TYR A 174 1.61 14.08 11.66
N ALA A 175 1.73 12.78 11.87
CA ALA A 175 0.58 11.87 11.81
C ALA A 175 -0.53 12.28 12.79
N ALA A 176 -0.17 12.71 14.01
CA ALA A 176 -1.13 13.19 15.00
C ALA A 176 -1.81 14.50 14.56
N GLU A 177 -1.08 15.42 13.90
CA GLU A 177 -1.61 16.69 13.40
C GLU A 177 -2.69 16.50 12.31
N ILE A 178 -2.48 15.55 11.41
CA ILE A 178 -3.37 15.32 10.26
C ILE A 178 -4.35 14.17 10.45
N ASN A 179 -4.45 13.63 11.66
CA ASN A 179 -5.23 12.40 11.94
C ASN A 179 -4.83 11.24 11.01
N GLY A 180 -3.54 11.14 10.75
CA GLY A 180 -2.92 10.12 9.92
C GLY A 180 -2.25 9.03 10.74
N ARG A 181 -1.45 8.22 10.06
CA ARG A 181 -0.70 7.13 10.71
C ARG A 181 0.75 7.11 10.31
N ALA A 182 1.62 6.83 11.27
CA ALA A 182 3.07 6.75 11.09
C ALA A 182 3.53 5.29 10.93
N TRP A 183 4.46 5.09 10.00
CA TRP A 183 4.93 3.80 9.51
C TRP A 183 6.45 3.74 9.46
N GLU A 184 6.99 2.53 9.60
CA GLU A 184 8.40 2.21 9.33
C GLU A 184 8.49 1.17 8.21
N ILE A 185 9.41 1.36 7.26
CA ILE A 185 9.64 0.43 6.16
C ILE A 185 10.20 -0.88 6.71
N ILE A 186 9.62 -2.00 6.30
CA ILE A 186 10.09 -3.35 6.61
C ILE A 186 10.57 -4.10 5.37
N GLU A 187 10.16 -3.69 4.16
CA GLU A 187 10.60 -4.30 2.91
C GLU A 187 10.50 -3.31 1.75
N TYR A 188 11.48 -3.38 0.84
CA TYR A 188 11.54 -2.55 -0.36
C TYR A 188 12.07 -3.37 -1.53
N ALA A 189 11.43 -3.25 -2.69
CA ALA A 189 11.93 -3.82 -3.93
C ALA A 189 11.71 -2.89 -5.12
N GLU A 190 12.68 -2.88 -6.02
CA GLU A 190 12.56 -2.40 -7.40
C GLU A 190 12.71 -3.60 -8.34
N PRO A 191 12.10 -3.57 -9.54
CA PRO A 191 12.34 -4.61 -10.54
C PRO A 191 13.83 -4.68 -10.84
N ASN A 192 14.38 -5.87 -10.92
CA ASN A 192 15.70 -6.07 -11.50
C ASN A 192 15.62 -5.66 -12.97
N LEU A 193 16.20 -4.52 -13.32
CA LEU A 193 16.37 -4.03 -14.68
C LEU A 193 17.40 -4.89 -15.43
#